data_9a918554c225c9b3f6c7f4cebdbffeb1
#
_entry.id   9a918554c225c9b3f6c7f4cebdbffeb1
#
_cell.length_a   1.000
_cell.length_b   1.000
_cell.length_c   1.000
_cell.angle_alpha   90.00
_cell.angle_beta   90.00
_cell.angle_gamma   90.00
#
_symmetry.space_group_name_H-M   'P 1'
#
loop_
_entity.id
_entity.type
_entity.pdbx_description
1 polymer ?
#
loop_
_entity_poly.entity_id
_entity_poly.type
_entity_poly.pdbx_seq_one_letter_code
_entity_poly.pdbx_strand_id
1 'polypeptide(L)'
;MNNSDDLRSLNTELNFVYRYLRKLKISHEDAEDIVQETAYKFLQYYDSIRTTKIRSWLIRVAINFHYDQFRKNSRIRLDLREDQVKILSKDLPEEILLSHEHWSEIECILSKLKPKYRELLLLKYKWELKYDEIAKILDLKVNTIKTSLARARKEFAKLYREVYR
;
A
#
# COMPACT_ATOMS: atom_id res chain seq x y z
N MET A 1 21.49 -13.02 -23.25
CA MET A 1 21.16 -12.35 -21.98
C MET A 1 21.69 -13.18 -20.85
N ASN A 2 22.57 -12.62 -20.05
CA ASN A 2 23.27 -13.38 -18.99
C ASN A 2 22.35 -13.48 -17.75
N ASN A 3 21.86 -14.67 -17.49
CA ASN A 3 21.05 -15.00 -16.30
C ASN A 3 21.69 -14.51 -14.96
N SER A 4 23.00 -14.38 -14.92
CA SER A 4 23.75 -13.95 -13.74
C SER A 4 23.63 -12.45 -13.44
N ASP A 5 23.59 -11.62 -14.48
CA ASP A 5 23.51 -10.16 -14.32
C ASP A 5 22.07 -9.74 -14.00
N ASP A 6 21.07 -10.43 -14.55
CA ASP A 6 19.66 -10.21 -14.24
C ASP A 6 19.33 -10.61 -12.80
N LEU A 7 19.90 -11.71 -12.29
CA LEU A 7 19.73 -12.14 -10.89
C LEU A 7 20.44 -11.21 -9.90
N ARG A 8 21.61 -10.69 -10.25
CA ARG A 8 22.32 -9.69 -9.41
C ARG A 8 21.56 -8.38 -9.36
N SER A 9 21.00 -7.95 -10.48
CA SER A 9 20.13 -6.77 -10.58
C SER A 9 18.87 -6.95 -9.73
N LEU A 10 18.21 -8.12 -9.82
CA LEU A 10 17.04 -8.43 -9.01
C LEU A 10 17.35 -8.40 -7.52
N ASN A 11 18.44 -9.01 -7.07
CA ASN A 11 18.84 -8.98 -5.66
C ASN A 11 19.06 -7.54 -5.15
N THR A 12 19.65 -6.68 -5.97
CA THR A 12 19.85 -5.27 -5.63
C THR A 12 18.50 -4.56 -5.44
N GLU A 13 17.55 -4.81 -6.32
CA GLU A 13 16.21 -4.25 -6.24
C GLU A 13 15.40 -4.80 -5.05
N LEU A 14 15.49 -6.09 -4.77
CA LEU A 14 14.86 -6.70 -3.59
C LEU A 14 15.43 -6.17 -2.28
N ASN A 15 16.73 -5.95 -2.20
CA ASN A 15 17.37 -5.30 -1.04
C ASN A 15 16.89 -3.85 -0.87
N PHE A 16 16.64 -3.14 -1.97
CA PHE A 16 16.05 -1.82 -1.91
C PHE A 16 14.63 -1.88 -1.35
N VAL A 17 13.81 -2.81 -1.84
CA VAL A 17 12.44 -3.03 -1.34
C VAL A 17 12.46 -3.37 0.15
N TYR A 18 13.34 -4.26 0.59
CA TYR A 18 13.49 -4.62 2.00
C TYR A 18 13.78 -3.39 2.87
N ARG A 19 14.82 -2.60 2.53
CA ARG A 19 15.16 -1.37 3.26
C ARG A 19 14.00 -0.37 3.27
N TYR A 20 13.28 -0.29 2.17
CA TYR A 20 12.10 0.55 2.05
C TYR A 20 10.99 0.12 3.01
N LEU A 21 10.66 -1.18 3.07
CA LEU A 21 9.70 -1.74 4.02
C LEU A 21 10.12 -1.49 5.48
N ARG A 22 11.39 -1.66 5.80
CA ARG A 22 11.94 -1.36 7.13
C ARG A 22 11.83 0.13 7.49
N LYS A 23 12.06 1.02 6.54
CA LYS A 23 11.84 2.47 6.73
C LYS A 23 10.37 2.80 7.03
N LEU A 24 9.45 2.03 6.49
CA LEU A 24 8.02 2.11 6.78
C LEU A 24 7.62 1.49 8.13
N LYS A 25 8.59 1.12 8.97
CA LYS A 25 8.39 0.49 10.29
C LYS A 25 7.72 -0.88 10.26
N ILE A 26 7.77 -1.57 9.12
CA ILE A 26 7.35 -2.97 9.02
C ILE A 26 8.38 -3.83 9.76
N SER A 27 7.93 -4.84 10.50
CA SER A 27 8.83 -5.74 11.26
C SER A 27 9.86 -6.42 10.34
N HIS A 28 10.96 -6.91 10.92
CA HIS A 28 11.97 -7.65 10.15
C HIS A 28 11.37 -8.90 9.49
N GLU A 29 10.65 -9.70 10.26
CA GLU A 29 10.00 -10.94 9.81
C GLU A 29 9.01 -10.67 8.68
N ASP A 30 8.09 -9.70 8.87
CA ASP A 30 7.11 -9.34 7.85
C ASP A 30 7.79 -8.78 6.58
N ALA A 31 8.84 -7.99 6.73
CA ALA A 31 9.57 -7.43 5.59
C ALA A 31 10.27 -8.53 4.79
N GLU A 32 10.89 -9.52 5.45
CA GLU A 32 11.48 -10.67 4.77
C GLU A 32 10.45 -11.51 4.03
N ASP A 33 9.33 -11.84 4.67
CA ASP A 33 8.24 -12.59 4.06
C ASP A 33 7.67 -11.87 2.83
N ILE A 34 7.46 -10.56 2.93
CA ILE A 34 6.95 -9.75 1.83
C ILE A 34 7.95 -9.74 0.66
N VAL A 35 9.25 -9.59 0.95
CA VAL A 35 10.29 -9.59 -0.09
C VAL A 35 10.37 -10.95 -0.79
N GLN A 36 10.28 -12.06 -0.05
CA GLN A 36 10.28 -13.40 -0.63
C GLN A 36 9.07 -13.60 -1.56
N GLU A 37 7.88 -13.23 -1.12
CA GLU A 37 6.67 -13.32 -1.95
C GLU A 37 6.72 -12.40 -3.16
N THR A 38 7.28 -11.22 -2.99
CA THR A 38 7.48 -10.28 -4.10
C THR A 38 8.46 -10.85 -5.14
N ALA A 39 9.54 -11.48 -4.69
CA ALA A 39 10.50 -12.15 -5.55
C ALA A 39 9.86 -13.33 -6.32
N TYR A 40 9.06 -14.14 -5.62
CA TYR A 40 8.32 -15.25 -6.24
C TYR A 40 7.38 -14.76 -7.34
N LYS A 41 6.58 -13.72 -7.06
CA LYS A 41 5.70 -13.12 -8.06
C LYS A 41 6.47 -12.49 -9.21
N PHE A 42 7.62 -11.88 -8.95
CA PHE A 42 8.46 -11.34 -10.01
C PHE A 42 8.91 -12.43 -10.98
N LEU A 43 9.39 -13.55 -10.47
CA LEU A 43 9.81 -14.67 -11.31
C LEU A 43 8.63 -15.29 -12.11
N GLN A 44 7.47 -15.35 -11.51
CA GLN A 44 6.25 -15.87 -12.15
C GLN A 44 5.78 -15.01 -13.33
N TYR A 45 5.95 -13.68 -13.22
CA TYR A 45 5.46 -12.72 -14.23
C TYR A 45 6.61 -12.04 -15.00
N TYR A 46 7.82 -12.60 -14.94
CA TYR A 46 9.03 -11.98 -15.50
C TYR A 46 8.86 -11.53 -16.94
N ASP A 47 8.30 -12.36 -17.81
CA ASP A 47 8.14 -12.09 -19.24
C ASP A 47 7.14 -10.95 -19.53
N SER A 48 6.24 -10.68 -18.58
CA SER A 48 5.22 -9.63 -18.73
C SER A 48 5.63 -8.29 -18.13
N ILE A 49 6.73 -8.25 -17.37
CA ILE A 49 7.20 -7.04 -16.69
C ILE A 49 8.15 -6.28 -17.59
N ARG A 50 7.84 -5.01 -17.86
CA ARG A 50 8.77 -4.14 -18.58
C ARG A 50 10.00 -3.85 -17.73
N THR A 51 11.18 -4.22 -18.21
CA THR A 51 12.47 -4.11 -17.52
C THR A 51 12.81 -2.71 -17.02
N THR A 52 12.27 -1.65 -17.65
CA THR A 52 12.51 -0.25 -17.26
C THR A 52 11.80 0.18 -15.96
N LYS A 53 10.86 -0.62 -15.43
CA LYS A 53 10.03 -0.27 -14.28
C LYS A 53 10.01 -1.33 -13.16
N ILE A 54 11.04 -2.15 -13.10
CA ILE A 54 11.13 -3.27 -12.14
C ILE A 54 10.97 -2.79 -10.70
N ARG A 55 11.70 -1.77 -10.27
CA ARG A 55 11.63 -1.24 -8.90
C ARG A 55 10.23 -0.80 -8.52
N SER A 56 9.58 0.00 -9.35
CA SER A 56 8.21 0.48 -9.10
C SER A 56 7.22 -0.68 -9.03
N TRP A 57 7.40 -1.69 -9.87
CA TRP A 57 6.58 -2.89 -9.86
C TRP A 57 6.78 -3.70 -8.58
N LEU A 58 8.02 -3.94 -8.16
CA LEU A 58 8.36 -4.67 -6.93
C LEU A 58 7.78 -3.98 -5.69
N ILE A 59 7.94 -2.66 -5.57
CA ILE A 59 7.40 -1.88 -4.45
C ILE A 59 5.87 -1.98 -4.41
N ARG A 60 5.21 -1.84 -5.55
CA ARG A 60 3.74 -1.96 -5.64
C ARG A 60 3.26 -3.33 -5.21
N VAL A 61 3.90 -4.40 -5.64
CA VAL A 61 3.57 -5.77 -5.24
C VAL A 61 3.81 -5.97 -3.74
N ALA A 62 4.95 -5.51 -3.22
CA ALA A 62 5.29 -5.62 -1.81
C ALA A 62 4.26 -4.89 -0.91
N ILE A 63 3.87 -3.68 -1.27
CA ILE A 63 2.87 -2.90 -0.54
C ILE A 63 1.50 -3.58 -0.58
N ASN A 64 1.08 -4.05 -1.75
CA ASN A 64 -0.20 -4.77 -1.87
C ASN A 64 -0.20 -6.06 -1.04
N PHE A 65 0.94 -6.76 -0.99
CA PHE A 65 1.08 -7.97 -0.19
C PHE A 65 0.96 -7.68 1.32
N HIS A 66 1.66 -6.65 1.79
CA HIS A 66 1.56 -6.21 3.19
C HIS A 66 0.11 -5.86 3.55
N TYR A 67 -0.57 -5.14 2.68
CA TYR A 67 -1.97 -4.79 2.89
C TYR A 67 -2.90 -6.02 2.94
N ASP A 68 -2.71 -6.98 2.04
CA ASP A 68 -3.53 -8.20 2.01
C ASP A 68 -3.31 -9.06 3.26
N GLN A 69 -2.08 -9.16 3.76
CA GLN A 69 -1.78 -9.83 5.03
C GLN A 69 -2.48 -9.11 6.20
N PHE A 70 -2.37 -7.79 6.24
CA PHE A 70 -3.01 -7.00 7.28
C PHE A 70 -4.54 -7.16 7.27
N ARG A 71 -5.16 -7.19 6.10
CA ARG A 71 -6.60 -7.41 5.95
C ARG A 71 -7.02 -8.80 6.44
N LYS A 72 -6.25 -9.85 6.16
CA LYS A 72 -6.51 -11.20 6.68
C LYS A 72 -6.45 -11.24 8.21
N ASN A 73 -5.42 -10.65 8.79
CA ASN A 73 -5.25 -10.59 10.23
C ASN A 73 -6.33 -9.75 10.93
N SER A 74 -6.78 -8.67 10.30
CA SER A 74 -7.87 -7.81 10.82
C SER A 74 -9.22 -8.51 10.77
N ARG A 75 -9.52 -9.34 9.75
CA ARG A 75 -10.74 -10.15 9.69
C ARG A 75 -10.80 -11.15 10.85
N ILE A 76 -9.69 -11.82 11.17
CA ILE A 76 -9.61 -12.74 12.31
C ILE A 76 -9.85 -12.01 13.63
N ARG A 77 -9.44 -10.74 13.75
CA ARG A 77 -9.70 -9.92 14.95
C ARG A 77 -11.10 -9.34 15.00
N LEU A 78 -11.74 -9.08 13.86
CA LEU A 78 -13.11 -8.57 13.78
C LEU A 78 -14.15 -9.63 14.18
N ASP A 79 -13.89 -10.91 13.89
CA ASP A 79 -14.72 -12.03 14.39
C ASP A 79 -14.69 -12.15 15.92
N LEU A 80 -13.75 -11.49 16.59
CA LEU A 80 -13.60 -11.46 18.05
C LEU A 80 -14.10 -10.17 18.71
N ARG A 81 -14.57 -9.18 17.96
CA ARG A 81 -15.03 -7.87 18.46
C ARG A 81 -16.27 -7.39 17.73
N GLU A 82 -17.40 -8.01 18.01
CA GLU A 82 -18.71 -7.56 17.53
C GLU A 82 -19.34 -6.40 18.33
N ASP A 83 -18.62 -5.74 19.22
CA ASP A 83 -19.16 -4.65 20.02
C ASP A 83 -18.39 -3.35 19.84
N GLN A 84 -19.13 -2.38 19.32
CA GLN A 84 -18.95 -0.93 19.39
C GLN A 84 -18.04 -0.26 18.35
N VAL A 85 -18.62 0.40 17.34
CA VAL A 85 -18.21 1.75 17.02
C VAL A 85 -19.32 2.60 16.39
N LYS A 86 -19.74 3.60 17.12
CA LYS A 86 -20.44 4.77 16.58
C LYS A 86 -19.42 5.84 16.31
N ILE A 87 -19.17 6.15 15.04
CA ILE A 87 -18.34 7.29 14.66
C ILE A 87 -19.22 8.49 14.38
N LEU A 88 -18.87 9.60 15.01
CA LEU A 88 -19.48 10.91 14.77
C LEU A 88 -18.95 11.49 13.46
N SER A 89 -19.80 11.64 12.49
CA SER A 89 -19.56 11.96 11.09
C SER A 89 -19.35 13.45 10.82
N LYS A 90 -18.27 14.06 11.28
CA LYS A 90 -17.93 15.44 10.89
C LYS A 90 -16.50 15.62 10.34
N ASP A 91 -15.72 14.57 10.37
CA ASP A 91 -14.32 14.67 9.97
C ASP A 91 -14.16 14.65 8.45
N LEU A 92 -13.31 15.51 7.93
CA LEU A 92 -12.88 15.49 6.55
C LEU A 92 -12.12 14.20 6.28
N PRO A 93 -12.13 13.63 5.06
CA PRO A 93 -11.44 12.37 4.77
C PRO A 93 -9.96 12.37 5.13
N GLU A 94 -9.31 13.52 5.09
CA GLU A 94 -7.92 13.71 5.45
C GLU A 94 -7.69 13.59 6.95
N GLU A 95 -8.57 14.14 7.77
CA GLU A 95 -8.56 14.05 9.23
C GLU A 95 -8.83 12.63 9.70
N ILE A 96 -9.76 11.92 9.05
CA ILE A 96 -10.04 10.50 9.33
C ILE A 96 -8.81 9.64 9.04
N LEU A 97 -8.15 9.85 7.92
CA LEU A 97 -6.96 9.09 7.52
C LEU A 97 -5.75 9.33 8.42
N LEU A 98 -5.70 10.46 9.12
CA LEU A 98 -4.69 10.77 10.11
C LEU A 98 -5.02 10.24 11.50
N SER A 99 -6.27 9.84 11.75
CA SER A 99 -6.72 9.30 13.03
C SER A 99 -6.29 7.85 13.21
N HIS A 100 -5.45 7.58 14.19
CA HIS A 100 -5.01 6.20 14.51
C HIS A 100 -6.04 5.40 15.31
N GLU A 101 -7.03 6.05 15.92
CA GLU A 101 -8.01 5.41 16.81
C GLU A 101 -9.01 4.53 16.06
N HIS A 102 -9.28 4.85 14.79
CA HIS A 102 -10.28 4.17 13.96
C HIS A 102 -9.66 3.38 12.79
N TRP A 103 -8.44 2.90 12.97
CA TRP A 103 -7.69 2.30 11.87
C TRP A 103 -8.37 1.07 11.23
N SER A 104 -9.04 0.24 12.03
CA SER A 104 -9.77 -0.94 11.53
C SER A 104 -10.93 -0.57 10.58
N GLU A 105 -11.58 0.55 10.84
CA GLU A 105 -12.68 1.06 10.01
C GLU A 105 -12.17 1.67 8.72
N ILE A 106 -11.09 2.45 8.82
CA ILE A 106 -10.37 2.99 7.66
C ILE A 106 -9.97 1.86 6.71
N GLU A 107 -9.44 0.76 7.25
CA GLU A 107 -9.05 -0.39 6.43
C GLU A 107 -10.21 -1.10 5.74
N CYS A 108 -11.33 -1.22 6.41
CA CYS A 108 -12.53 -1.75 5.78
C CYS A 108 -12.91 -0.92 4.54
N ILE A 109 -12.83 0.40 4.62
CA ILE A 109 -13.12 1.30 3.50
C ILE A 109 -12.04 1.23 2.43
N LEU A 110 -10.76 1.23 2.84
CA LEU A 110 -9.63 1.08 1.92
C LEU A 110 -9.73 -0.23 1.11
N SER A 111 -10.27 -1.31 1.72
CA SER A 111 -10.46 -2.58 1.01
C SER A 111 -11.43 -2.49 -0.16
N LYS A 112 -12.41 -1.57 -0.09
CA LYS A 112 -13.42 -1.36 -1.12
C LYS A 112 -12.96 -0.43 -2.24
N LEU A 113 -11.86 0.31 -2.02
CA LEU A 113 -11.30 1.20 -3.04
C LEU A 113 -10.61 0.43 -4.16
N LYS A 114 -10.55 1.07 -5.34
CA LYS A 114 -9.67 0.59 -6.42
C LYS A 114 -8.22 0.49 -5.91
N PRO A 115 -7.47 -0.58 -6.27
CA PRO A 115 -6.11 -0.80 -5.78
C PRO A 115 -5.20 0.42 -5.91
N LYS A 116 -5.27 1.14 -7.02
CA LYS A 116 -4.49 2.35 -7.26
C LYS A 116 -4.77 3.45 -6.23
N TYR A 117 -6.01 3.68 -5.86
CA TYR A 117 -6.39 4.70 -4.90
C TYR A 117 -6.00 4.32 -3.47
N ARG A 118 -6.22 3.06 -3.12
CA ARG A 118 -5.77 2.48 -1.85
C ARG A 118 -4.28 2.65 -1.66
N GLU A 119 -3.48 2.27 -2.67
CA GLU A 119 -2.02 2.40 -2.65
C GLU A 119 -1.58 3.84 -2.39
N LEU A 120 -2.16 4.81 -3.11
CA LEU A 120 -1.84 6.22 -2.96
C LEU A 120 -2.17 6.76 -1.56
N LEU A 121 -3.33 6.39 -1.01
CA LEU A 121 -3.73 6.82 0.33
C LEU A 121 -2.83 6.20 1.40
N LEU A 122 -2.46 4.93 1.28
CA LEU A 122 -1.53 4.28 2.20
C LEU A 122 -0.16 4.93 2.15
N LEU A 123 0.40 5.17 0.96
CA LEU A 123 1.69 5.84 0.80
C LEU A 123 1.69 7.23 1.43
N LYS A 124 0.60 7.98 1.28
CA LYS A 124 0.50 9.35 1.79
C LYS A 124 0.23 9.41 3.28
N TYR A 125 -0.72 8.64 3.81
CA TYR A 125 -1.25 8.82 5.15
C TYR A 125 -0.76 7.80 6.17
N LYS A 126 -0.58 6.54 5.78
CA LYS A 126 -0.03 5.52 6.68
C LYS A 126 1.48 5.63 6.81
N TRP A 127 2.15 5.90 5.69
CA TRP A 127 3.61 5.98 5.62
C TRP A 127 4.15 7.42 5.52
N GLU A 128 3.26 8.40 5.53
CA GLU A 128 3.58 9.84 5.60
C GLU A 128 4.57 10.32 4.54
N LEU A 129 4.56 9.69 3.35
CA LEU A 129 5.48 10.02 2.29
C LEU A 129 5.13 11.38 1.64
N LYS A 130 6.17 12.09 1.21
CA LYS A 130 6.01 13.30 0.41
C LYS A 130 5.59 12.96 -1.02
N TYR A 131 4.93 13.90 -1.70
CA TYR A 131 4.50 13.70 -3.09
C TYR A 131 5.65 13.33 -4.03
N ASP A 132 6.84 13.92 -3.84
CA ASP A 132 8.02 13.60 -4.63
C ASP A 132 8.52 12.17 -4.40
N GLU A 133 8.43 11.69 -3.17
CA GLU A 133 8.80 10.32 -2.82
C GLU A 133 7.81 9.33 -3.44
N ILE A 134 6.51 9.59 -3.35
CA ILE A 134 5.48 8.77 -3.98
C ILE A 134 5.64 8.76 -5.50
N ALA A 135 5.92 9.92 -6.09
CA ALA A 135 6.17 10.06 -7.52
C ALA A 135 7.34 9.20 -8.00
N LYS A 136 8.45 9.19 -7.25
CA LYS A 136 9.61 8.33 -7.53
C LYS A 136 9.29 6.85 -7.40
N ILE A 137 8.56 6.46 -6.35
CA ILE A 137 8.18 5.07 -6.10
C ILE A 137 7.28 4.53 -7.23
N LEU A 138 6.28 5.31 -7.62
CA LEU A 138 5.30 4.89 -8.62
C LEU A 138 5.72 5.24 -10.05
N ASP A 139 6.88 5.88 -10.23
CA ASP A 139 7.37 6.38 -11.52
C ASP A 139 6.32 7.22 -12.26
N LEU A 140 5.77 8.19 -11.53
CA LEU A 140 4.75 9.11 -12.01
C LEU A 140 5.17 10.57 -11.76
N LYS A 141 4.59 11.50 -12.52
CA LYS A 141 4.79 12.93 -12.27
C LYS A 141 4.09 13.36 -10.97
N VAL A 142 4.69 14.29 -10.23
CA VAL A 142 4.14 14.82 -8.97
C VAL A 142 2.72 15.37 -9.17
N ASN A 143 2.45 16.06 -10.26
CA ASN A 143 1.11 16.57 -10.56
C ASN A 143 0.10 15.43 -10.75
N THR A 144 0.50 14.32 -11.34
CA THR A 144 -0.33 13.12 -11.48
C THR A 144 -0.65 12.52 -10.11
N ILE A 145 0.33 12.48 -9.19
CA ILE A 145 0.13 12.02 -7.82
C ILE A 145 -0.88 12.92 -7.10
N LYS A 146 -0.72 14.24 -7.14
CA LYS A 146 -1.65 15.20 -6.52
C LYS A 146 -3.08 15.02 -7.02
N THR A 147 -3.28 14.94 -8.33
CA THR A 147 -4.60 14.76 -8.95
C THR A 147 -5.21 13.40 -8.58
N SER A 148 -4.42 12.34 -8.62
CA SER A 148 -4.88 10.99 -8.29
C SER A 148 -5.21 10.85 -6.80
N LEU A 149 -4.45 11.48 -5.91
CA LEU A 149 -4.75 11.53 -4.47
C LEU A 149 -6.04 12.31 -4.18
N ALA A 150 -6.27 13.43 -4.86
CA ALA A 150 -7.53 14.17 -4.73
C ALA A 150 -8.74 13.30 -5.11
N ARG A 151 -8.64 12.54 -6.20
CA ARG A 151 -9.68 11.58 -6.60
C ARG A 151 -9.82 10.43 -5.60
N ALA A 152 -8.72 9.89 -5.09
CA ALA A 152 -8.70 8.83 -4.09
C ALA A 152 -9.40 9.27 -2.79
N ARG A 153 -9.13 10.48 -2.31
CA ARG A 153 -9.81 11.06 -1.13
C ARG A 153 -11.32 11.21 -1.36
N LYS A 154 -11.72 11.66 -2.54
CA LYS A 154 -13.15 11.81 -2.89
C LYS A 154 -13.88 10.47 -2.89
N GLU A 155 -13.27 9.43 -3.47
CA GLU A 155 -13.83 8.07 -3.46
C GLU A 155 -13.88 7.49 -2.04
N PHE A 156 -12.82 7.69 -1.25
CA PHE A 156 -12.79 7.30 0.15
C PHE A 156 -13.92 7.96 0.95
N ALA A 157 -14.10 9.28 0.81
CA ALA A 157 -15.16 10.02 1.48
C ALA A 157 -16.56 9.51 1.11
N LYS A 158 -16.75 9.18 -0.16
CA LYS A 158 -18.02 8.61 -0.64
C LYS A 158 -18.31 7.28 0.05
N LEU A 159 -17.36 6.34 0.00
CA LEU A 159 -17.50 5.01 0.62
C LEU A 159 -17.67 5.11 2.15
N TYR A 160 -16.94 6.02 2.80
CA TYR A 160 -17.06 6.25 4.24
C TYR A 160 -18.49 6.66 4.61
N ARG A 161 -19.10 7.60 3.88
CA ARG A 161 -20.47 8.03 4.11
C ARG A 161 -21.50 6.93 3.83
N GLU A 162 -21.24 6.04 2.88
CA GLU A 162 -22.13 4.91 2.56
C GLU A 162 -22.12 3.85 3.66
N VAL A 163 -20.98 3.65 4.32
CA VAL A 163 -20.81 2.63 5.36
C VAL A 163 -21.31 3.13 6.72
N TYR A 164 -21.13 4.42 7.03
CA TYR A 164 -21.39 5.00 8.35
C TYR A 164 -22.55 6.01 8.37
N ARG A 165 -23.42 5.87 7.43
CA ARG A 165 -24.71 6.61 7.41
C ARG A 165 -25.76 6.03 8.38
#